data_b71dd036e6feb50c40e47b58ee39bcd5
#
_entry.id   b71dd036e6feb50c40e47b58ee39bcd5
#
_cell.length_a   1.000
_cell.length_b   1.000
_cell.length_c   1.000
_cell.angle_alpha   90.00
_cell.angle_beta   90.00
_cell.angle_gamma   90.00
#
_symmetry.space_group_name_H-M   'P 1'
#
loop_
_entity.id
_entity.type
_entity.pdbx_description
1 polymer ?
#
loop_
_entity_poly.entity_id
_entity_poly.type
_entity_poly.pdbx_seq_one_letter_code
_entity_poly.pdbx_strand_id
1 'polypeptide(L)'
;VWDMRKLDIVPRGNPIRGRYRLDFREIRQKEFKEIIKKILYSHCQTKAMGSIKGELRGFRRFASFMYDRFPEVKHFTEISRDMIEDYLVYIKTDTGLTSVSYTTELSVLDNLLDEIGRELEIENICNLFLSSDCRAYDNALPEAYSDAEIRRFNCALTKLKPQLGRCLIIHQMLGTRIEDTLTLRRDCLSEKSGHYFITIIQQKTRKYKRPVSDQLAELIRKAIDCLLYTSPS
;
A
#
# COMPACT_ATOMS: atom_id res chain seq x y z
N VAL A 1 -16.48 12.94 -1.58
CA VAL A 1 -15.90 11.72 -1.00
C VAL A 1 -16.58 10.52 -1.61
N TRP A 2 -15.78 9.57 -2.12
CA TRP A 2 -16.29 8.27 -2.58
C TRP A 2 -16.13 7.22 -1.49
N ASP A 3 -17.15 6.42 -1.27
CA ASP A 3 -17.02 5.15 -0.56
C ASP A 3 -17.02 4.03 -1.60
N MET A 4 -15.86 3.45 -1.84
CA MET A 4 -15.63 2.47 -2.90
C MET A 4 -16.46 1.19 -2.75
N ARG A 5 -16.98 0.91 -1.54
CA ARG A 5 -17.88 -0.24 -1.29
C ARG A 5 -19.29 -0.02 -1.85
N LYS A 6 -19.60 1.24 -2.20
CA LYS A 6 -20.90 1.64 -2.78
C LYS A 6 -20.85 1.80 -4.30
N LEU A 7 -19.70 1.57 -4.91
CA LEU A 7 -19.51 1.58 -6.35
C LEU A 7 -19.61 0.14 -6.88
N ASP A 8 -19.97 0.01 -8.14
CA ASP A 8 -20.08 -1.28 -8.82
C ASP A 8 -18.73 -2.02 -8.91
N ILE A 9 -17.63 -1.26 -8.82
CA ILE A 9 -16.27 -1.77 -8.85
C ILE A 9 -15.62 -1.52 -7.49
N VAL A 10 -15.34 -2.60 -6.76
CA VAL A 10 -14.64 -2.53 -5.47
C VAL A 10 -13.19 -2.95 -5.66
N PRO A 11 -12.23 -2.03 -5.54
CA PRO A 11 -10.82 -2.36 -5.69
C PRO A 11 -10.36 -3.30 -4.57
N ARG A 12 -9.36 -4.14 -4.89
CA ARG A 12 -8.75 -5.03 -3.91
C ARG A 12 -8.21 -4.22 -2.73
N GLY A 13 -8.75 -4.45 -1.56
CA GLY A 13 -8.37 -3.74 -0.33
C GLY A 13 -7.73 -4.66 0.69
N ASN A 14 -7.08 -4.07 1.68
CA ASN A 14 -6.62 -4.79 2.86
C ASN A 14 -7.84 -5.13 3.73
N PRO A 15 -8.16 -6.42 3.95
CA PRO A 15 -9.33 -6.84 4.72
C PRO A 15 -9.27 -6.39 6.19
N ILE A 16 -8.07 -6.19 6.73
CA ILE A 16 -7.87 -5.79 8.14
C ILE A 16 -8.14 -4.29 8.32
N ARG A 17 -7.69 -3.45 7.37
CA ARG A 17 -7.76 -2.00 7.51
C ARG A 17 -9.08 -1.39 7.09
N GLY A 18 -9.87 -2.04 6.26
CA GLY A 18 -11.25 -1.65 5.88
C GLY A 18 -11.45 -0.21 5.37
N ARG A 19 -10.39 0.46 4.91
CA ARG A 19 -10.43 1.87 4.51
C ARG A 19 -10.68 2.02 3.02
N TYR A 20 -11.96 2.13 2.63
CA TYR A 20 -12.41 2.19 1.23
C TYR A 20 -12.91 3.58 0.81
N ARG A 21 -12.47 4.65 1.46
CA ARG A 21 -12.88 6.03 1.12
C ARG A 21 -11.79 6.77 0.39
N LEU A 22 -12.18 7.53 -0.66
CA LEU A 22 -11.35 8.48 -1.39
C LEU A 22 -11.94 9.88 -1.20
N ASP A 23 -11.10 10.84 -0.80
CA ASP A 23 -11.51 12.22 -0.55
C ASP A 23 -10.88 13.16 -1.56
N PHE A 24 -11.71 13.82 -2.36
CA PHE A 24 -11.31 14.75 -3.41
C PHE A 24 -11.55 16.22 -3.03
N ARG A 25 -11.98 16.52 -1.82
CA ARG A 25 -12.40 17.88 -1.42
C ARG A 25 -11.26 18.90 -1.49
N GLU A 26 -10.04 18.47 -1.17
CA GLU A 26 -8.85 19.31 -1.19
C GLU A 26 -8.41 19.73 -2.60
N ILE A 27 -8.86 19.04 -3.65
CA ILE A 27 -8.61 19.44 -5.03
C ILE A 27 -9.61 20.55 -5.39
N ARG A 28 -9.12 21.77 -5.49
CA ARG A 28 -9.96 22.97 -5.67
C ARG A 28 -10.27 23.24 -7.16
N GLN A 29 -9.31 22.97 -8.06
CA GLN A 29 -9.50 23.09 -9.52
C GLN A 29 -10.54 22.09 -10.00
N LYS A 30 -11.57 22.59 -10.68
CA LYS A 30 -12.71 21.77 -11.11
C LYS A 30 -12.29 20.68 -12.11
N GLU A 31 -11.53 21.05 -13.13
CA GLU A 31 -11.07 20.13 -14.16
C GLU A 31 -10.15 19.05 -13.56
N PHE A 32 -9.15 19.45 -12.77
CA PHE A 32 -8.25 18.49 -12.09
C PHE A 32 -9.04 17.46 -11.27
N LYS A 33 -10.06 17.93 -10.55
CA LYS A 33 -10.92 17.06 -9.76
C LYS A 33 -11.71 16.06 -10.58
N GLU A 34 -12.28 16.48 -11.70
CA GLU A 34 -13.11 15.61 -12.54
C GLU A 34 -12.26 14.61 -13.31
N ILE A 35 -11.10 15.03 -13.82
CA ILE A 35 -10.18 14.15 -14.55
C ILE A 35 -9.59 13.11 -13.62
N ILE A 36 -9.06 13.51 -12.46
CA ILE A 36 -8.49 12.52 -11.52
C ILE A 36 -9.53 11.52 -11.01
N LYS A 37 -10.80 11.90 -10.88
CA LYS A 37 -11.87 10.95 -10.56
C LYS A 37 -12.03 9.90 -11.66
N LYS A 38 -12.03 10.31 -12.94
CA LYS A 38 -12.15 9.38 -14.09
C LYS A 38 -10.99 8.38 -14.09
N ILE A 39 -9.76 8.86 -14.00
CA ILE A 39 -8.55 8.03 -13.97
C ILE A 39 -8.59 7.07 -12.78
N LEU A 40 -8.82 7.55 -11.56
CA LEU A 40 -8.85 6.68 -10.38
C LEU A 40 -10.02 5.71 -10.38
N TYR A 41 -11.12 6.03 -11.06
CA TYR A 41 -12.22 5.07 -11.24
C TYR A 41 -11.79 3.90 -12.14
N SER A 42 -11.09 4.17 -13.25
CA SER A 42 -10.53 3.11 -14.10
C SER A 42 -9.51 2.24 -13.34
N HIS A 43 -8.68 2.87 -12.50
CA HIS A 43 -7.71 2.16 -11.66
C HIS A 43 -8.34 1.19 -10.65
N CYS A 44 -9.60 1.43 -10.25
CA CYS A 44 -10.31 0.52 -9.35
C CYS A 44 -10.48 -0.88 -9.91
N GLN A 45 -10.43 -1.05 -11.22
CA GLN A 45 -10.51 -2.36 -11.89
C GLN A 45 -9.22 -3.18 -11.75
N THR A 46 -8.07 -2.51 -11.70
CA THR A 46 -6.75 -3.15 -11.84
C THR A 46 -5.85 -2.99 -10.62
N LYS A 47 -5.94 -1.85 -9.93
CA LYS A 47 -5.03 -1.49 -8.83
C LYS A 47 -5.65 -1.78 -7.45
N ALA A 48 -4.78 -2.05 -6.48
CA ALA A 48 -5.20 -2.20 -5.09
C ALA A 48 -5.55 -0.84 -4.46
N MET A 49 -6.47 -0.83 -3.50
CA MET A 49 -6.92 0.38 -2.80
C MET A 49 -5.78 1.21 -2.18
N GLY A 50 -4.71 0.54 -1.72
CA GLY A 50 -3.53 1.23 -1.18
C GLY A 50 -2.78 2.05 -2.23
N SER A 51 -2.66 1.53 -3.46
CA SER A 51 -2.04 2.23 -4.60
C SER A 51 -2.88 3.43 -5.02
N ILE A 52 -4.19 3.25 -5.19
CA ILE A 52 -5.12 4.33 -5.54
C ILE A 52 -5.09 5.47 -4.51
N LYS A 53 -4.99 5.15 -3.22
CA LYS A 53 -4.81 6.16 -2.18
C LYS A 53 -3.47 6.88 -2.26
N GLY A 54 -2.41 6.16 -2.63
CA GLY A 54 -1.10 6.76 -2.87
C GLY A 54 -1.15 7.77 -4.01
N GLU A 55 -1.77 7.38 -5.12
CA GLU A 55 -1.99 8.25 -6.28
C GLU A 55 -2.80 9.51 -5.92
N LEU A 56 -3.93 9.33 -5.26
CA LEU A 56 -4.75 10.46 -4.83
C LEU A 56 -4.01 11.38 -3.85
N ARG A 57 -3.20 10.83 -2.95
CA ARG A 57 -2.43 11.63 -1.99
C ARG A 57 -1.38 12.50 -2.69
N GLY A 58 -0.59 11.91 -3.58
CA GLY A 58 0.41 12.64 -4.37
C GLY A 58 -0.24 13.71 -5.24
N PHE A 59 -1.32 13.35 -5.94
CA PHE A 59 -2.05 14.30 -6.78
C PHE A 59 -2.70 15.46 -5.98
N ARG A 60 -3.26 15.18 -4.81
CA ARG A 60 -3.84 16.23 -3.95
C ARG A 60 -2.79 17.25 -3.51
N ARG A 61 -1.59 16.79 -3.15
CA ARG A 61 -0.48 17.67 -2.78
C ARG A 61 -0.08 18.56 -3.96
N PHE A 62 0.09 17.96 -5.13
CA PHE A 62 0.38 18.71 -6.36
C PHE A 62 -0.72 19.72 -6.70
N ALA A 63 -1.99 19.30 -6.71
CA ALA A 63 -3.11 20.17 -7.00
C ALA A 63 -3.23 21.33 -5.98
N SER A 64 -2.93 21.10 -4.70
CA SER A 64 -2.90 22.16 -3.68
C SER A 64 -1.77 23.15 -3.96
N PHE A 65 -0.57 22.65 -4.24
CA PHE A 65 0.56 23.51 -4.63
C PHE A 65 0.24 24.35 -5.86
N MET A 66 -0.29 23.74 -6.93
CA MET A 66 -0.70 24.46 -8.15
C MET A 66 -1.75 25.53 -7.84
N TYR A 67 -2.73 25.23 -6.98
CA TYR A 67 -3.75 26.20 -6.62
C TYR A 67 -3.18 27.40 -5.84
N ASP A 68 -2.24 27.16 -4.93
CA ASP A 68 -1.69 28.17 -4.04
C ASP A 68 -0.60 29.00 -4.74
N ARG A 69 0.19 28.40 -5.65
CA ARG A 69 1.32 29.06 -6.33
C ARG A 69 0.98 29.62 -7.71
N PHE A 70 0.09 28.94 -8.44
CA PHE A 70 -0.35 29.26 -9.80
C PHE A 70 -1.88 29.29 -9.89
N PRO A 71 -2.54 30.24 -9.20
CA PRO A 71 -4.01 30.27 -9.11
C PRO A 71 -4.71 30.51 -10.46
N GLU A 72 -4.00 31.03 -11.46
CA GLU A 72 -4.47 31.20 -12.84
C GLU A 72 -4.62 29.89 -13.59
N VAL A 73 -3.82 28.85 -13.26
CA VAL A 73 -3.84 27.54 -13.92
C VAL A 73 -5.12 26.77 -13.55
N LYS A 74 -5.98 26.59 -14.55
CA LYS A 74 -7.27 25.90 -14.40
C LYS A 74 -7.32 24.57 -15.16
N HIS A 75 -6.49 24.44 -16.20
CA HIS A 75 -6.50 23.36 -17.16
C HIS A 75 -5.16 22.63 -17.19
N PHE A 76 -5.18 21.33 -17.47
CA PHE A 76 -3.95 20.54 -17.61
C PHE A 76 -3.05 21.04 -18.76
N THR A 77 -3.64 21.61 -19.80
CA THR A 77 -2.89 22.19 -20.94
C THR A 77 -2.00 23.37 -20.56
N GLU A 78 -2.23 23.98 -19.40
CA GLU A 78 -1.50 25.15 -18.92
C GLU A 78 -0.28 24.77 -18.05
N ILE A 79 -0.15 23.49 -17.70
CA ILE A 79 0.97 23.00 -16.87
C ILE A 79 2.25 22.99 -17.71
N SER A 80 3.30 23.62 -17.19
CA SER A 80 4.61 23.69 -17.83
C SER A 80 5.70 22.97 -17.00
N ARG A 81 6.85 22.75 -17.63
CA ARG A 81 8.02 22.20 -16.97
C ARG A 81 8.50 23.08 -15.80
N ASP A 82 8.49 24.40 -15.96
CA ASP A 82 8.93 25.35 -14.92
C ASP A 82 8.09 25.19 -13.63
N MET A 83 6.78 24.98 -13.79
CA MET A 83 5.88 24.72 -12.65
C MET A 83 6.21 23.39 -11.95
N ILE A 84 6.64 22.39 -12.71
CA ILE A 84 7.13 21.11 -12.13
C ILE A 84 8.45 21.34 -11.37
N GLU A 85 9.36 22.16 -11.90
CA GLU A 85 10.62 22.48 -11.20
C GLU A 85 10.37 23.19 -9.86
N ASP A 86 9.46 24.15 -9.84
CA ASP A 86 9.01 24.79 -8.60
C ASP A 86 8.38 23.77 -7.62
N TYR A 87 7.58 22.83 -8.13
CA TYR A 87 7.02 21.76 -7.30
C TYR A 87 8.09 20.82 -6.75
N LEU A 88 9.13 20.51 -7.53
CA LEU A 88 10.26 19.70 -7.09
C LEU A 88 11.04 20.36 -5.94
N VAL A 89 11.20 21.69 -5.99
CA VAL A 89 11.79 22.44 -4.88
C VAL A 89 10.87 22.35 -3.65
N TYR A 90 9.60 22.71 -3.83
CA TYR A 90 8.61 22.68 -2.75
C TYR A 90 8.52 21.33 -2.03
N ILE A 91 8.45 20.23 -2.78
CA ILE A 91 8.29 18.91 -2.14
C ILE A 91 9.51 18.48 -1.34
N LYS A 92 10.71 18.96 -1.74
CA LYS A 92 11.97 18.66 -1.08
C LYS A 92 12.25 19.53 0.14
N THR A 93 11.79 20.79 0.14
CA THR A 93 12.13 21.77 1.16
C THR A 93 11.00 22.03 2.16
N ASP A 94 9.78 22.19 1.68
CA ASP A 94 8.69 22.78 2.47
C ASP A 94 7.76 21.72 3.10
N THR A 95 7.80 20.47 2.62
CA THR A 95 6.83 19.46 3.06
C THR A 95 7.28 18.65 4.28
N GLY A 96 8.55 18.70 4.65
CA GLY A 96 9.12 17.86 5.71
C GLY A 96 9.13 16.35 5.40
N LEU A 97 8.90 15.96 4.15
CA LEU A 97 8.95 14.57 3.72
C LEU A 97 10.40 14.04 3.68
N THR A 98 10.56 12.78 4.03
CA THR A 98 11.85 12.09 3.83
C THR A 98 12.11 11.88 2.34
N SER A 99 13.38 11.74 1.94
CA SER A 99 13.78 11.48 0.55
C SER A 99 13.05 10.28 -0.07
N VAL A 100 12.88 9.21 0.70
CA VAL A 100 12.10 8.01 0.32
C VAL A 100 10.66 8.37 -0.01
N SER A 101 10.03 9.17 0.85
CA SER A 101 8.60 9.50 0.72
C SER A 101 8.34 10.41 -0.47
N TYR A 102 9.13 11.47 -0.65
CA TYR A 102 8.88 12.38 -1.78
C TYR A 102 9.24 11.75 -3.12
N THR A 103 10.32 10.95 -3.22
CA THR A 103 10.66 10.26 -4.47
C THR A 103 9.55 9.30 -4.90
N THR A 104 8.97 8.58 -3.95
CA THR A 104 7.80 7.71 -4.24
C THR A 104 6.60 8.54 -4.73
N GLU A 105 6.31 9.68 -4.11
CA GLU A 105 5.20 10.56 -4.53
C GLU A 105 5.46 11.18 -5.91
N LEU A 106 6.70 11.59 -6.21
CA LEU A 106 7.07 12.11 -7.53
C LEU A 106 6.91 11.07 -8.63
N SER A 107 7.42 9.85 -8.41
CA SER A 107 7.26 8.76 -9.41
C SER A 107 5.80 8.41 -9.65
N VAL A 108 4.95 8.49 -8.63
CA VAL A 108 3.51 8.26 -8.76
C VAL A 108 2.85 9.40 -9.54
N LEU A 109 3.23 10.65 -9.26
CA LEU A 109 2.70 11.82 -9.95
C LEU A 109 3.11 11.86 -11.42
N ASP A 110 4.37 11.57 -11.73
CA ASP A 110 4.91 11.46 -13.08
C ASP A 110 4.06 10.47 -13.92
N ASN A 111 3.96 9.23 -13.46
CA ASN A 111 3.14 8.22 -14.14
C ASN A 111 1.66 8.66 -14.31
N LEU A 112 1.13 9.39 -13.35
CA LEU A 112 -0.27 9.84 -13.38
C LEU A 112 -0.47 10.99 -14.36
N LEU A 113 0.45 11.95 -14.45
CA LEU A 113 0.41 13.04 -15.44
C LEU A 113 0.59 12.50 -16.86
N ASP A 114 1.52 11.56 -17.06
CA ASP A 114 1.69 10.88 -18.34
C ASP A 114 0.42 10.13 -18.78
N GLU A 115 -0.26 9.46 -17.83
CA GLU A 115 -1.51 8.78 -18.13
C GLU A 115 -2.62 9.77 -18.49
N ILE A 116 -2.75 10.88 -17.76
CA ILE A 116 -3.69 11.96 -18.05
C ILE A 116 -3.40 12.55 -19.44
N GLY A 117 -2.12 12.81 -19.74
CA GLY A 117 -1.71 13.35 -21.03
C GLY A 117 -2.11 12.45 -22.20
N ARG A 118 -1.89 11.14 -22.06
CA ARG A 118 -2.29 10.16 -23.09
C ARG A 118 -3.81 10.03 -23.23
N GLU A 119 -4.54 9.97 -22.11
CA GLU A 119 -6.01 9.82 -22.12
C GLU A 119 -6.74 11.06 -22.70
N LEU A 120 -6.17 12.24 -22.51
CA LEU A 120 -6.75 13.50 -22.96
C LEU A 120 -6.10 14.07 -24.22
N GLU A 121 -5.13 13.37 -24.79
CA GLU A 121 -4.34 13.82 -25.95
C GLU A 121 -3.65 15.19 -25.72
N ILE A 122 -3.14 15.40 -24.49
CA ILE A 122 -2.44 16.61 -24.06
C ILE A 122 -0.94 16.34 -24.05
N GLU A 123 -0.25 16.59 -25.16
CA GLU A 123 1.17 16.27 -25.34
C GLU A 123 2.09 17.00 -24.35
N ASN A 124 1.79 18.25 -24.00
CA ASN A 124 2.63 19.09 -23.15
C ASN A 124 2.75 18.61 -21.68
N ILE A 125 1.87 17.73 -21.21
CA ILE A 125 1.98 17.16 -19.86
C ILE A 125 2.60 15.76 -19.86
N CYS A 126 2.86 15.18 -21.01
CA CYS A 126 3.62 13.94 -21.13
C CYS A 126 5.12 14.25 -20.98
N ASN A 127 5.82 13.41 -20.21
CA ASN A 127 7.27 13.54 -19.98
C ASN A 127 7.70 14.87 -19.33
N LEU A 128 6.86 15.47 -18.49
CA LEU A 128 7.21 16.67 -17.73
C LEU A 128 8.32 16.42 -16.70
N PHE A 129 8.42 15.20 -16.20
CA PHE A 129 9.50 14.80 -15.30
C PHE A 129 10.69 14.25 -16.07
N LEU A 130 11.88 14.62 -15.62
CA LEU A 130 13.12 14.03 -16.10
C LEU A 130 13.53 12.87 -15.20
N SER A 131 14.24 11.89 -15.74
CA SER A 131 14.76 10.76 -14.95
C SER A 131 15.65 11.19 -13.78
N SER A 132 16.25 12.38 -13.84
CA SER A 132 17.01 13.00 -12.75
C SER A 132 16.13 13.49 -11.58
N ASP A 133 14.87 13.79 -11.82
CA ASP A 133 13.95 14.35 -10.80
C ASP A 133 13.55 13.28 -9.78
N CYS A 134 13.39 12.06 -10.25
CA CYS A 134 12.97 10.88 -9.47
C CYS A 134 14.15 9.95 -9.18
N ARG A 135 15.30 10.48 -8.76
CA ARG A 135 16.46 9.65 -8.44
C ARG A 135 16.12 8.57 -7.43
N ALA A 136 16.41 7.32 -7.79
CA ALA A 136 16.45 6.24 -6.82
C ALA A 136 17.54 6.57 -5.76
N TYR A 137 17.23 6.34 -4.51
CA TYR A 137 18.23 6.38 -3.44
C TYR A 137 18.61 4.95 -3.08
N ASP A 138 19.84 4.80 -2.60
CA ASP A 138 20.31 3.51 -2.11
C ASP A 138 19.48 3.11 -0.89
N ASN A 139 18.71 2.05 -1.04
CA ASN A 139 18.08 1.41 0.10
C ASN A 139 19.18 0.70 0.91
N ALA A 140 19.30 1.07 2.18
CA ALA A 140 20.11 0.29 3.09
C ALA A 140 19.65 -1.18 3.05
N LEU A 141 20.60 -2.10 2.97
CA LEU A 141 20.28 -3.53 3.04
C LEU A 141 19.57 -3.80 4.37
N PRO A 142 18.50 -4.61 4.36
CA PRO A 142 17.83 -4.96 5.60
C PRO A 142 18.80 -5.71 6.50
N GLU A 143 18.99 -5.21 7.71
CA GLU A 143 19.78 -5.90 8.72
C GLU A 143 18.99 -7.09 9.29
N ALA A 144 19.66 -8.23 9.40
CA ALA A 144 19.11 -9.38 10.09
C ALA A 144 19.27 -9.21 11.61
N TYR A 145 18.25 -9.61 12.35
CA TYR A 145 18.35 -9.65 13.81
C TYR A 145 19.44 -10.63 14.25
N SER A 146 20.25 -10.23 15.20
CA SER A 146 21.22 -11.11 15.86
C SER A 146 20.51 -12.18 16.71
N ASP A 147 21.19 -13.29 16.98
CA ASP A 147 20.65 -14.34 17.86
C ASP A 147 20.29 -13.83 19.27
N ALA A 148 21.02 -12.84 19.77
CA ALA A 148 20.74 -12.23 21.05
C ALA A 148 19.43 -11.40 21.02
N GLU A 149 19.15 -10.72 19.93
CA GLU A 149 17.89 -9.98 19.73
C GLU A 149 16.73 -10.92 19.57
N ILE A 150 16.88 -12.01 18.78
CA ILE A 150 15.87 -13.05 18.63
C ILE A 150 15.55 -13.70 19.97
N ARG A 151 16.55 -14.02 20.79
CA ARG A 151 16.34 -14.55 22.14
C ARG A 151 15.56 -13.58 23.03
N ARG A 152 15.94 -12.29 23.06
CA ARG A 152 15.20 -11.26 23.81
C ARG A 152 13.77 -11.11 23.33
N PHE A 153 13.56 -11.12 22.02
CA PHE A 153 12.24 -11.08 21.41
C PHE A 153 11.38 -12.28 21.86
N ASN A 154 11.92 -13.51 21.76
CA ASN A 154 11.21 -14.73 22.17
C ASN A 154 10.86 -14.71 23.67
N CYS A 155 11.76 -14.23 24.53
CA CYS A 155 11.44 -14.03 25.95
C CYS A 155 10.32 -12.99 26.17
N ALA A 156 10.27 -11.95 25.37
CA ALA A 156 9.20 -10.95 25.46
C ALA A 156 7.85 -11.50 25.01
N LEU A 157 7.82 -12.42 24.04
CA LEU A 157 6.58 -13.06 23.57
C LEU A 157 5.86 -13.85 24.69
N THR A 158 6.59 -14.43 25.63
CA THR A 158 6.00 -15.17 26.75
C THR A 158 5.20 -14.29 27.72
N LYS A 159 5.45 -12.97 27.72
CA LYS A 159 4.75 -11.96 28.54
C LYS A 159 3.48 -11.44 27.90
N LEU A 160 3.23 -11.76 26.64
CA LEU A 160 2.05 -11.32 25.91
C LEU A 160 0.83 -12.21 26.21
N LYS A 161 -0.36 -11.69 25.90
CA LYS A 161 -1.56 -12.52 25.89
C LYS A 161 -1.33 -13.75 24.99
N PRO A 162 -1.70 -14.96 25.41
CA PRO A 162 -1.34 -16.21 24.72
C PRO A 162 -1.66 -16.23 23.23
N GLN A 163 -2.80 -15.64 22.84
CA GLN A 163 -3.21 -15.58 21.43
C GLN A 163 -2.30 -14.69 20.60
N LEU A 164 -1.89 -13.56 21.14
CA LEU A 164 -0.96 -12.64 20.46
C LEU A 164 0.43 -13.24 20.36
N GLY A 165 0.93 -13.85 21.45
CA GLY A 165 2.22 -14.56 21.46
C GLY A 165 2.25 -15.67 20.40
N ARG A 166 1.22 -16.53 20.33
CA ARG A 166 1.11 -17.55 19.27
C ARG A 166 1.12 -16.97 17.86
N CYS A 167 0.35 -15.91 17.62
CA CYS A 167 0.32 -15.25 16.32
C CYS A 167 1.72 -14.79 15.88
N LEU A 168 2.48 -14.16 16.78
CA LEU A 168 3.83 -13.67 16.48
C LEU A 168 4.84 -14.82 16.31
N ILE A 169 4.73 -15.91 17.07
CA ILE A 169 5.56 -17.11 16.87
C ILE A 169 5.25 -17.75 15.51
N ILE A 170 3.98 -17.90 15.15
CA ILE A 170 3.57 -18.40 13.84
C ILE A 170 4.13 -17.51 12.74
N HIS A 171 4.05 -16.18 12.90
CA HIS A 171 4.60 -15.22 11.96
C HIS A 171 6.11 -15.39 11.76
N GLN A 172 6.86 -15.50 12.86
CA GLN A 172 8.30 -15.74 12.87
C GLN A 172 8.67 -17.04 12.16
N MET A 173 7.99 -18.15 12.49
CA MET A 173 8.25 -19.46 11.89
C MET A 173 7.86 -19.53 10.41
N LEU A 174 6.83 -18.80 10.00
CA LEU A 174 6.41 -18.74 8.61
C LEU A 174 7.29 -17.80 7.77
N GLY A 175 7.89 -16.75 8.33
CA GLY A 175 8.66 -15.76 7.57
C GLY A 175 7.84 -15.08 6.48
N THR A 176 6.54 -14.94 6.67
CA THR A 176 5.61 -14.29 5.74
C THR A 176 5.44 -12.82 6.06
N ARG A 177 4.78 -12.03 5.18
CA ARG A 177 4.36 -10.68 5.58
C ARG A 177 3.33 -10.76 6.71
N ILE A 178 3.33 -9.78 7.61
CA ILE A 178 2.41 -9.78 8.75
C ILE A 178 0.94 -9.87 8.31
N GLU A 179 0.57 -9.21 7.21
CA GLU A 179 -0.79 -9.30 6.66
C GLU A 179 -1.14 -10.72 6.22
N ASP A 180 -0.20 -11.44 5.60
CA ASP A 180 -0.42 -12.81 5.13
C ASP A 180 -0.59 -13.78 6.32
N THR A 181 0.11 -13.54 7.44
CA THR A 181 -0.07 -14.31 8.68
C THR A 181 -1.43 -14.01 9.32
N LEU A 182 -1.80 -12.74 9.44
CA LEU A 182 -3.06 -12.33 10.08
C LEU A 182 -4.31 -12.70 9.29
N THR A 183 -4.17 -12.99 8.00
CA THR A 183 -5.26 -13.40 7.11
C THR A 183 -5.23 -14.89 6.79
N LEU A 184 -4.47 -15.69 7.54
CA LEU A 184 -4.52 -17.15 7.42
C LEU A 184 -5.94 -17.65 7.64
N ARG A 185 -6.40 -18.49 6.72
CA ARG A 185 -7.74 -19.09 6.81
C ARG A 185 -7.75 -20.22 7.83
N ARG A 186 -8.92 -20.51 8.39
CA ARG A 186 -9.11 -21.62 9.32
C ARG A 186 -8.81 -22.98 8.67
N ASP A 187 -9.02 -23.09 7.36
CA ASP A 187 -8.76 -24.27 6.54
C ASP A 187 -7.35 -24.28 5.90
N CYS A 188 -6.42 -23.47 6.43
CA CYS A 188 -5.07 -23.32 5.85
C CYS A 188 -4.20 -24.57 5.99
N LEU A 189 -4.44 -25.44 7.00
CA LEU A 189 -3.68 -26.66 7.21
C LEU A 189 -4.29 -27.85 6.48
N SER A 190 -3.42 -28.71 5.95
CA SER A 190 -3.78 -30.00 5.39
C SER A 190 -2.69 -31.02 5.71
N GLU A 191 -3.06 -32.28 5.81
CA GLU A 191 -2.14 -33.40 6.02
C GLU A 191 -2.14 -34.30 4.78
N LYS A 192 -0.95 -34.75 4.39
CA LYS A 192 -0.77 -35.72 3.31
C LYS A 192 0.41 -36.64 3.65
N SER A 193 0.19 -37.94 3.69
CA SER A 193 1.23 -38.94 3.94
C SER A 193 2.03 -38.69 5.24
N GLY A 194 1.36 -38.27 6.32
CA GLY A 194 1.99 -38.01 7.62
C GLY A 194 2.73 -36.66 7.69
N HIS A 195 2.65 -35.81 6.67
CA HIS A 195 3.28 -34.49 6.65
C HIS A 195 2.24 -33.37 6.60
N TYR A 196 2.50 -32.30 7.35
CA TYR A 196 1.63 -31.13 7.36
C TYR A 196 2.04 -30.11 6.32
N PHE A 197 1.03 -29.51 5.70
CA PHE A 197 1.19 -28.47 4.70
C PHE A 197 0.31 -27.27 5.06
N ILE A 198 0.85 -26.07 4.87
CA ILE A 198 0.07 -24.84 4.99
C ILE A 198 -0.19 -24.24 3.63
N THR A 199 -1.43 -23.79 3.41
CA THR A 199 -1.83 -23.01 2.25
C THR A 199 -1.88 -21.54 2.64
N ILE A 200 -1.06 -20.70 1.99
CA ILE A 200 -0.97 -19.26 2.23
C ILE A 200 -1.49 -18.52 1.01
N ILE A 201 -2.42 -17.61 1.23
CA ILE A 201 -2.96 -16.71 0.21
C ILE A 201 -2.35 -15.34 0.44
N GLN A 202 -1.31 -15.02 -0.34
CA GLN A 202 -0.65 -13.72 -0.24
C GLN A 202 -1.53 -12.61 -0.81
N GLN A 203 -1.69 -11.54 -0.07
CA GLN A 203 -2.51 -10.39 -0.49
C GLN A 203 -1.98 -9.71 -1.76
N LYS A 204 -0.67 -9.74 -1.99
CA LYS A 204 -0.04 -9.03 -3.12
C LYS A 204 0.35 -9.90 -4.30
N THR A 205 0.51 -11.22 -4.14
CA THR A 205 1.12 -12.03 -5.19
C THR A 205 0.32 -13.27 -5.55
N ARG A 206 0.40 -14.34 -4.76
CA ARG A 206 -0.12 -15.65 -5.17
C ARG A 206 -0.58 -16.50 -3.99
N LYS A 207 -1.36 -17.53 -4.31
CA LYS A 207 -1.64 -18.67 -3.43
C LYS A 207 -0.54 -19.72 -3.61
N TYR A 208 0.02 -20.22 -2.52
CA TYR A 208 0.97 -21.33 -2.55
C TYR A 208 0.80 -22.25 -1.34
N LYS A 209 1.33 -23.47 -1.47
CA LYS A 209 1.33 -24.48 -0.44
C LYS A 209 2.77 -24.89 -0.14
N ARG A 210 3.11 -25.02 1.15
CA ARG A 210 4.45 -25.47 1.57
C ARG A 210 4.35 -26.42 2.77
N PRO A 211 5.33 -27.32 2.97
CA PRO A 211 5.40 -28.14 4.17
C PRO A 211 5.69 -27.29 5.41
N VAL A 212 5.23 -27.74 6.54
CA VAL A 212 5.46 -27.15 7.87
C VAL A 212 5.81 -28.25 8.87
N SER A 213 6.56 -27.88 9.92
CA SER A 213 6.86 -28.82 11.02
C SER A 213 5.61 -29.14 11.83
N ASP A 214 5.64 -30.28 12.52
CA ASP A 214 4.56 -30.72 13.43
C ASP A 214 4.32 -29.67 14.52
N GLN A 215 5.38 -29.08 15.06
CA GLN A 215 5.29 -28.00 16.06
C GLN A 215 4.52 -26.78 15.54
N LEU A 216 4.80 -26.35 14.31
CA LEU A 216 4.10 -25.22 13.71
C LEU A 216 2.64 -25.57 13.42
N ALA A 217 2.37 -26.78 12.92
CA ALA A 217 1.02 -27.25 12.68
C ALA A 217 0.18 -27.28 13.97
N GLU A 218 0.76 -27.74 15.08
CA GLU A 218 0.12 -27.72 16.39
C GLU A 218 -0.17 -26.31 16.90
N LEU A 219 0.79 -25.37 16.75
CA LEU A 219 0.57 -23.97 17.12
C LEU A 219 -0.56 -23.32 16.32
N ILE A 220 -0.63 -23.61 15.02
CA ILE A 220 -1.71 -23.10 14.16
C ILE A 220 -3.05 -23.68 14.58
N ARG A 221 -3.15 -25.00 14.87
CA ARG A 221 -4.38 -25.61 15.37
C ARG A 221 -4.84 -24.95 16.69
N LYS A 222 -3.94 -24.78 17.66
CA LYS A 222 -4.25 -24.07 18.91
C LYS A 222 -4.71 -22.64 18.70
N ALA A 223 -4.20 -21.95 17.67
CA ALA A 223 -4.66 -20.60 17.32
C ALA A 223 -6.06 -20.64 16.73
N ILE A 224 -6.36 -21.61 15.87
CA ILE A 224 -7.70 -21.79 15.26
C ILE A 224 -8.74 -22.12 16.33
N ASP A 225 -8.43 -23.07 17.22
CA ASP A 225 -9.34 -23.51 18.28
C ASP A 225 -9.70 -22.33 19.22
N CYS A 226 -8.70 -21.53 19.61
CA CYS A 226 -8.98 -20.34 20.43
C CYS A 226 -9.93 -19.33 19.75
N LEU A 227 -9.90 -19.21 18.41
CA LEU A 227 -10.80 -18.32 17.68
C LEU A 227 -12.26 -18.83 17.68
N LEU A 228 -12.46 -20.15 17.74
CA LEU A 228 -13.79 -20.75 17.82
C LEU A 228 -14.50 -20.42 19.15
N TYR A 229 -13.74 -20.28 20.23
CA TYR A 229 -14.29 -19.98 21.56
C TYR A 229 -14.47 -18.47 21.82
N THR A 230 -13.87 -17.60 21.03
CA THR A 230 -13.90 -16.14 21.22
C THR A 230 -14.77 -15.39 20.20
N SER A 231 -15.30 -16.07 19.19
CA SER A 231 -16.27 -15.46 18.27
C SER A 231 -17.64 -15.41 18.95
N PRO A 232 -18.27 -14.24 19.09
CA PRO A 232 -19.67 -14.18 19.46
C PRO A 232 -20.49 -14.92 18.43
N SER A 233 -21.33 -15.81 18.89
CA SER A 233 -22.35 -16.55 18.13
C SER A 233 -23.38 -15.59 17.51
#